data_5f3ef06d534315a233e70ad2d4b424f0
#
_entry.id   5f3ef06d534315a233e70ad2d4b424f0
#
_cell.length_a   1.000
_cell.length_b   1.000
_cell.length_c   1.000
_cell.angle_alpha   90.00
_cell.angle_beta   90.00
_cell.angle_gamma   90.00
#
_symmetry.space_group_name_H-M   'P 1'
#
loop_
_entity.id
_entity.type
_entity.pdbx_description
1 polymer ?
#
loop_
_entity_poly.entity_id
_entity_poly.type
_entity_poly.pdbx_seq_one_letter_code
_entity_poly.pdbx_strand_id
1 'polypeptide(L)'
;VVRQQTRTLDQILAAIAGNAHGVVTRGDLLEAGLTPGQIRHRLRLGSLIRIHPGVYRVGHAAPSTETLYAAAVKACGPGSFLSGPASAFHLYLFKAKPPRPEVTTPTERNVAGARITRSRVIHPHDFITHRNIPTASVSRLLVEMAGRWDEAALALLCHEAHGRYRTTPAQVEAALARHPTSPGAAKLRRVMAGGAPISLSRLESRFLERLRESGLPLPAETNRPAGSFHVDCRWPEHRLTVELDSYRFHNSRHSWQRDRLREREAFARGDQHRRYTWEDVNDDPRLMLRELVGLLLS
;
A
#
# COMPACT_ATOMS: atom_id res chain seq x y z
N VAL A 1 9.36 -37.95 -33.41
CA VAL A 1 10.50 -37.09 -33.12
C VAL A 1 9.97 -35.66 -33.07
N VAL A 2 9.71 -35.14 -31.87
CA VAL A 2 9.28 -33.75 -31.69
C VAL A 2 10.51 -32.86 -31.89
N ARG A 3 10.53 -32.08 -32.97
CA ARG A 3 11.55 -31.06 -33.22
C ARG A 3 11.43 -30.00 -32.08
N GLN A 4 12.37 -29.97 -31.14
CA GLN A 4 12.57 -28.83 -30.27
C GLN A 4 12.89 -27.61 -31.16
N GLN A 5 11.92 -26.71 -31.30
CA GLN A 5 12.16 -25.42 -31.96
C GLN A 5 13.17 -24.64 -31.10
N THR A 6 14.38 -24.52 -31.60
CA THR A 6 15.42 -23.67 -30.99
C THR A 6 14.94 -22.23 -31.02
N ARG A 7 14.64 -21.65 -29.85
CA ARG A 7 14.20 -20.26 -29.75
C ARG A 7 15.28 -19.33 -30.30
N THR A 8 14.88 -18.33 -31.10
CA THR A 8 15.79 -17.28 -31.56
C THR A 8 16.24 -16.41 -30.38
N LEU A 9 17.39 -15.75 -30.49
CA LEU A 9 17.89 -14.81 -29.47
C LEU A 9 16.86 -13.72 -29.16
N ASP A 10 16.11 -13.25 -30.14
CA ASP A 10 15.09 -12.22 -29.94
C ASP A 10 13.85 -12.79 -29.21
N GLN A 11 13.48 -14.05 -29.42
CA GLN A 11 12.45 -14.73 -28.63
C GLN A 11 12.88 -14.95 -27.17
N ILE A 12 14.15 -15.27 -26.95
CA ILE A 12 14.72 -15.40 -25.59
C ILE A 12 14.71 -14.04 -24.89
N LEU A 13 15.15 -12.97 -25.58
CA LEU A 13 15.11 -11.62 -25.06
C LEU A 13 13.70 -11.15 -24.72
N ALA A 14 12.73 -11.42 -25.60
CA ALA A 14 11.34 -11.07 -25.38
C ALA A 14 10.77 -11.81 -24.15
N ALA A 15 11.13 -13.07 -23.95
CA ALA A 15 10.68 -13.87 -22.80
C ALA A 15 11.29 -13.35 -21.48
N ILE A 16 12.59 -13.07 -21.44
CA ILE A 16 13.28 -12.52 -20.25
C ILE A 16 12.73 -11.13 -19.92
N ALA A 17 12.60 -10.26 -20.94
CA ALA A 17 12.10 -8.92 -20.76
C ALA A 17 10.63 -8.89 -20.37
N GLY A 18 9.79 -9.76 -20.92
CA GLY A 18 8.36 -9.85 -20.61
C GLY A 18 8.11 -10.13 -19.12
N ASN A 19 8.92 -10.99 -18.52
CA ASN A 19 8.85 -11.31 -17.09
C ASN A 19 9.47 -10.24 -16.18
N ALA A 20 10.11 -9.22 -16.73
CA ALA A 20 10.86 -8.21 -15.96
C ALA A 20 10.49 -6.77 -16.37
N HIS A 21 9.25 -6.52 -16.77
CA HIS A 21 8.74 -5.20 -17.20
C HIS A 21 9.59 -4.55 -18.30
N GLY A 22 10.11 -5.36 -19.21
CA GLY A 22 11.00 -4.91 -20.28
C GLY A 22 12.45 -4.66 -19.86
N VAL A 23 12.84 -4.96 -18.63
CA VAL A 23 14.17 -4.66 -18.09
C VAL A 23 15.06 -5.90 -18.03
N VAL A 24 16.26 -5.79 -18.59
CA VAL A 24 17.27 -6.84 -18.56
C VAL A 24 18.61 -6.27 -18.08
N THR A 25 19.39 -7.09 -17.39
CA THR A 25 20.77 -6.74 -17.02
C THR A 25 21.75 -7.21 -18.10
N ARG A 26 22.98 -6.70 -18.05
CA ARG A 26 24.07 -7.23 -18.87
C ARG A 26 24.33 -8.72 -18.59
N GLY A 27 24.17 -9.15 -17.33
CA GLY A 27 24.25 -10.57 -16.93
C GLY A 27 23.19 -11.40 -17.63
N ASP A 28 21.91 -11.01 -17.51
CA ASP A 28 20.77 -11.70 -18.17
C ASP A 28 21.01 -11.86 -19.69
N LEU A 29 21.60 -10.83 -20.35
CA LEU A 29 21.89 -10.88 -21.78
C LEU A 29 23.03 -11.86 -22.12
N LEU A 30 24.08 -11.89 -21.32
CA LEU A 30 25.21 -12.82 -21.51
C LEU A 30 24.80 -14.27 -21.24
N GLU A 31 24.02 -14.51 -20.19
CA GLU A 31 23.44 -15.83 -19.86
C GLU A 31 22.49 -16.32 -20.96
N ALA A 32 21.77 -15.40 -21.61
CA ALA A 32 20.93 -15.70 -22.77
C ALA A 32 21.75 -15.99 -24.06
N GLY A 33 23.09 -15.95 -23.99
CA GLY A 33 23.98 -16.26 -25.09
C GLY A 33 24.33 -15.09 -26.00
N LEU A 34 24.02 -13.83 -25.64
CA LEU A 34 24.43 -12.68 -26.41
C LEU A 34 25.92 -12.37 -26.17
N THR A 35 26.65 -12.12 -27.24
CA THR A 35 28.02 -11.61 -27.13
C THR A 35 28.05 -10.12 -26.79
N PRO A 36 29.14 -9.61 -26.19
CA PRO A 36 29.32 -8.17 -25.96
C PRO A 36 29.16 -7.34 -27.23
N GLY A 37 29.57 -7.87 -28.38
CA GLY A 37 29.41 -7.24 -29.71
C GLY A 37 27.93 -7.08 -30.09
N GLN A 38 27.13 -8.14 -29.92
CA GLN A 38 25.70 -8.12 -30.20
C GLN A 38 24.94 -7.17 -29.26
N ILE A 39 25.34 -7.07 -27.99
CA ILE A 39 24.76 -6.09 -27.05
C ILE A 39 25.08 -4.66 -27.55
N ARG A 40 26.32 -4.34 -27.89
CA ARG A 40 26.69 -3.01 -28.44
C ARG A 40 25.93 -2.69 -29.71
N HIS A 41 25.78 -3.66 -30.60
CA HIS A 41 25.04 -3.48 -31.85
C HIS A 41 23.56 -3.11 -31.58
N ARG A 42 22.88 -3.83 -30.67
CA ARG A 42 21.47 -3.56 -30.27
C ARG A 42 21.30 -2.20 -29.60
N LEU A 43 22.29 -1.76 -28.81
CA LEU A 43 22.33 -0.41 -28.25
C LEU A 43 22.41 0.67 -29.33
N ARG A 44 23.22 0.46 -30.37
CA ARG A 44 23.31 1.40 -31.50
C ARG A 44 22.03 1.45 -32.32
N LEU A 45 21.35 0.32 -32.48
CA LEU A 45 20.08 0.23 -33.21
C LEU A 45 18.88 0.72 -32.35
N GLY A 46 19.06 1.02 -31.06
CA GLY A 46 18.00 1.44 -30.18
C GLY A 46 17.04 0.31 -29.75
N SER A 47 17.26 -0.95 -30.15
CA SER A 47 16.48 -2.10 -29.70
C SER A 47 16.79 -2.47 -28.25
N LEU A 48 17.93 -2.03 -27.72
CA LEU A 48 18.23 -1.95 -26.28
C LEU A 48 18.50 -0.48 -25.95
N ILE A 49 17.88 -0.02 -24.87
CA ILE A 49 18.04 1.35 -24.35
C ILE A 49 18.66 1.26 -22.96
N ARG A 50 19.80 1.93 -22.74
CA ARG A 50 20.43 1.96 -21.43
C ARG A 50 19.62 2.83 -20.47
N ILE A 51 19.21 2.26 -19.32
CA ILE A 51 18.57 3.00 -18.22
C ILE A 51 19.61 3.32 -17.15
N HIS A 52 20.39 2.31 -16.73
CA HIS A 52 21.48 2.45 -15.77
C HIS A 52 22.73 1.71 -16.28
N PRO A 53 23.90 1.90 -15.69
CA PRO A 53 25.07 1.08 -16.00
C PRO A 53 24.76 -0.41 -15.86
N GLY A 54 24.90 -1.16 -16.96
CA GLY A 54 24.62 -2.59 -17.00
C GLY A 54 23.14 -2.99 -16.96
N VAL A 55 22.20 -2.04 -16.99
CA VAL A 55 20.76 -2.28 -17.01
C VAL A 55 20.14 -1.63 -18.23
N TYR A 56 19.38 -2.41 -18.99
CA TYR A 56 18.82 -2.03 -20.28
C TYR A 56 17.33 -2.29 -20.32
N ARG A 57 16.64 -1.52 -21.13
CA ARG A 57 15.25 -1.76 -21.51
C ARG A 57 15.20 -2.32 -22.93
N VAL A 58 14.36 -3.30 -23.16
CA VAL A 58 14.05 -3.87 -24.47
C VAL A 58 12.85 -3.14 -25.08
N GLY A 59 12.98 -2.74 -26.36
CA GLY A 59 11.90 -2.08 -27.09
C GLY A 59 11.91 -0.55 -27.01
N HIS A 60 10.95 0.08 -27.71
CA HIS A 60 10.90 1.52 -27.95
C HIS A 60 9.80 2.27 -27.17
N ALA A 61 8.90 1.57 -26.47
CA ALA A 61 7.82 2.22 -25.72
C ALA A 61 8.35 3.07 -24.54
N ALA A 62 7.61 4.09 -24.14
CA ALA A 62 7.90 4.86 -22.95
C ALA A 62 7.95 3.93 -21.70
N PRO A 63 8.84 4.17 -20.73
CA PRO A 63 8.93 3.33 -19.55
C PRO A 63 7.69 3.48 -18.69
N SER A 64 7.11 2.36 -18.25
CA SER A 64 6.10 2.35 -17.20
C SER A 64 6.73 2.59 -15.83
N THR A 65 5.91 2.86 -14.82
CA THR A 65 6.38 2.96 -13.43
C THR A 65 7.10 1.69 -12.98
N GLU A 66 6.54 0.53 -13.33
CA GLU A 66 7.14 -0.77 -13.02
C GLU A 66 8.48 -0.97 -13.72
N THR A 67 8.61 -0.51 -14.97
CA THR A 67 9.90 -0.50 -15.67
C THR A 67 10.97 0.28 -14.89
N LEU A 68 10.61 1.47 -14.37
CA LEU A 68 11.55 2.29 -13.58
C LEU A 68 11.90 1.64 -12.26
N TYR A 69 10.92 1.02 -11.57
CA TYR A 69 11.14 0.30 -10.32
C TYR A 69 12.02 -0.94 -10.51
N ALA A 70 11.70 -1.77 -11.50
CA ALA A 70 12.50 -2.94 -11.83
C ALA A 70 13.96 -2.57 -12.22
N ALA A 71 14.13 -1.50 -13.01
CA ALA A 71 15.44 -1.02 -13.40
C ALA A 71 16.29 -0.55 -12.21
N ALA A 72 15.69 0.20 -11.27
CA ALA A 72 16.38 0.66 -10.08
C ALA A 72 16.80 -0.51 -9.18
N VAL A 73 15.91 -1.50 -8.95
CA VAL A 73 16.22 -2.70 -8.16
C VAL A 73 17.34 -3.50 -8.83
N LYS A 74 17.24 -3.78 -10.14
CA LYS A 74 18.28 -4.50 -10.91
C LYS A 74 19.63 -3.76 -10.92
N ALA A 75 19.62 -2.42 -10.95
CA ALA A 75 20.85 -1.62 -10.90
C ALA A 75 21.56 -1.71 -9.54
N CYS A 76 20.82 -1.95 -8.47
CA CYS A 76 21.38 -2.17 -7.13
C CYS A 76 21.98 -3.59 -6.97
N GLY A 77 21.58 -4.56 -7.79
CA GLY A 77 22.09 -5.92 -7.78
C GLY A 77 21.37 -6.87 -6.83
N PRO A 78 21.89 -8.10 -6.67
CA PRO A 78 21.25 -9.15 -5.88
C PRO A 78 21.00 -8.73 -4.44
N GLY A 79 19.89 -9.22 -3.85
CA GLY A 79 19.49 -8.91 -2.46
C GLY A 79 18.89 -7.52 -2.28
N SER A 80 18.74 -6.75 -3.37
CA SER A 80 18.09 -5.43 -3.34
C SER A 80 16.60 -5.54 -3.60
N PHE A 81 15.80 -4.65 -3.00
CA PHE A 81 14.35 -4.64 -3.15
C PHE A 81 13.79 -3.22 -3.09
N LEU A 82 12.67 -3.02 -3.75
CA LEU A 82 11.90 -1.78 -3.71
C LEU A 82 11.42 -1.51 -2.28
N SER A 83 11.57 -0.29 -1.78
CA SER A 83 11.29 0.08 -0.39
C SER A 83 10.58 1.43 -0.28
N GLY A 84 10.22 1.83 0.92
CA GLY A 84 9.61 3.12 1.20
C GLY A 84 8.30 3.40 0.45
N PRO A 85 8.00 4.68 0.10
CA PRO A 85 6.78 5.04 -0.61
C PRO A 85 6.61 4.36 -1.97
N ALA A 86 7.71 4.06 -2.68
CA ALA A 86 7.66 3.33 -3.94
C ALA A 86 7.13 1.91 -3.76
N SER A 87 7.53 1.24 -2.67
CA SER A 87 6.99 -0.07 -2.27
C SER A 87 5.51 0.03 -1.90
N ALA A 88 5.11 1.03 -1.09
CA ALA A 88 3.72 1.24 -0.71
C ALA A 88 2.81 1.44 -1.94
N PHE A 89 3.27 2.24 -2.91
CA PHE A 89 2.57 2.46 -4.17
C PHE A 89 2.48 1.16 -5.00
N HIS A 90 3.59 0.44 -5.14
CA HIS A 90 3.66 -0.80 -5.92
C HIS A 90 2.79 -1.91 -5.33
N LEU A 91 2.64 -1.95 -4.01
CA LEU A 91 1.74 -2.86 -3.29
C LEU A 91 0.28 -2.37 -3.25
N TYR A 92 -0.04 -1.26 -3.92
CA TYR A 92 -1.38 -0.63 -3.89
C TYR A 92 -1.88 -0.23 -2.50
N LEU A 93 -0.96 -0.02 -1.56
CA LEU A 93 -1.25 0.44 -0.20
C LEU A 93 -1.29 1.97 -0.07
N PHE A 94 -0.95 2.67 -1.15
CA PHE A 94 -0.86 4.12 -1.18
C PHE A 94 -1.28 4.64 -2.56
N LYS A 95 -2.34 5.43 -2.59
CA LYS A 95 -2.85 6.07 -3.82
C LYS A 95 -2.24 7.46 -3.94
N ALA A 96 -1.32 7.65 -4.87
CA ALA A 96 -0.69 8.93 -5.16
C ALA A 96 -0.12 8.92 -6.59
N LYS A 97 0.43 10.06 -7.03
CA LYS A 97 1.33 10.06 -8.18
C LYS A 97 2.51 9.12 -7.89
N PRO A 98 2.92 8.28 -8.87
CA PRO A 98 3.99 7.31 -8.65
C PRO A 98 5.23 7.96 -8.02
N PRO A 99 5.67 7.51 -6.83
CA PRO A 99 6.89 8.01 -6.23
C PRO A 99 8.12 7.62 -7.06
N ARG A 100 9.20 8.40 -6.94
CA ARG A 100 10.48 7.99 -7.50
C ARG A 100 10.90 6.64 -6.91
N PRO A 101 11.65 5.80 -7.65
CA PRO A 101 12.17 4.55 -7.13
C PRO A 101 12.94 4.75 -5.83
N GLU A 102 12.66 3.93 -4.84
CA GLU A 102 13.42 3.84 -3.59
C GLU A 102 13.79 2.38 -3.37
N VAL A 103 15.07 2.11 -3.13
CA VAL A 103 15.61 0.74 -3.08
C VAL A 103 16.44 0.56 -1.83
N THR A 104 16.19 -0.53 -1.10
CA THR A 104 17.06 -1.01 -0.03
C THR A 104 18.00 -2.08 -0.60
N THR A 105 19.29 -1.94 -0.30
CA THR A 105 20.36 -2.80 -0.84
C THR A 105 21.38 -3.17 0.25
N PRO A 106 22.00 -4.38 0.22
CA PRO A 106 23.04 -4.74 1.15
C PRO A 106 24.39 -4.02 0.90
N THR A 107 24.61 -3.54 -0.33
CA THR A 107 25.85 -2.91 -0.74
C THR A 107 25.67 -1.43 -1.00
N GLU A 108 26.76 -0.68 -0.92
CA GLU A 108 26.72 0.73 -1.29
C GLU A 108 26.51 0.88 -2.79
N ARG A 109 25.52 1.69 -3.17
CA ARG A 109 25.14 1.95 -4.57
C ARG A 109 24.75 3.42 -4.74
N ASN A 110 24.98 3.91 -5.92
CA ASN A 110 24.45 5.19 -6.40
C ASN A 110 23.76 4.95 -7.74
N VAL A 111 22.44 5.17 -7.77
CA VAL A 111 21.61 4.95 -8.96
C VAL A 111 20.86 6.24 -9.25
N ALA A 112 21.17 6.86 -10.39
CA ALA A 112 20.57 8.12 -10.79
C ALA A 112 19.03 7.99 -10.86
N GLY A 113 18.32 8.98 -10.31
CA GLY A 113 16.85 8.99 -10.28
C GLY A 113 16.20 8.10 -9.22
N ALA A 114 16.97 7.34 -8.44
CA ALA A 114 16.48 6.54 -7.33
C ALA A 114 17.02 7.03 -5.97
N ARG A 115 16.28 6.76 -4.91
CA ARG A 115 16.78 6.90 -3.54
C ARG A 115 17.27 5.54 -3.08
N ILE A 116 18.51 5.48 -2.61
CA ILE A 116 19.14 4.24 -2.18
C ILE A 116 19.35 4.29 -0.67
N THR A 117 18.92 3.22 -0.01
CA THR A 117 19.14 2.99 1.42
C THR A 117 19.98 1.73 1.58
N ARG A 118 21.16 1.85 2.19
CA ARG A 118 21.98 0.69 2.51
C ARG A 118 21.49 0.06 3.82
N SER A 119 21.25 -1.24 3.80
CA SER A 119 20.99 -2.04 5.00
C SER A 119 22.03 -3.17 5.10
N ARG A 120 22.80 -3.21 6.18
CA ARG A 120 23.80 -4.27 6.40
C ARG A 120 23.14 -5.60 6.75
N VAL A 121 21.94 -5.56 7.31
CA VAL A 121 21.15 -6.72 7.68
C VAL A 121 19.87 -6.73 6.88
N ILE A 122 19.73 -7.69 6.00
CA ILE A 122 18.52 -7.97 5.23
C ILE A 122 18.13 -9.42 5.52
N HIS A 123 16.95 -9.61 6.07
CA HIS A 123 16.43 -10.94 6.35
C HIS A 123 15.56 -11.43 5.17
N PRO A 124 15.49 -12.75 4.88
CA PRO A 124 14.63 -13.28 3.80
C PRO A 124 13.15 -12.85 3.90
N HIS A 125 12.64 -12.63 5.11
CA HIS A 125 11.26 -12.13 5.32
C HIS A 125 11.11 -10.61 5.19
N ASP A 126 12.15 -9.87 4.86
CA ASP A 126 12.07 -8.41 4.68
C ASP A 126 11.53 -8.02 3.30
N PHE A 127 11.54 -8.92 2.35
CA PHE A 127 11.04 -8.66 1.01
C PHE A 127 10.28 -9.86 0.43
N ILE A 128 9.45 -9.57 -0.53
CA ILE A 128 8.66 -10.52 -1.33
C ILE A 128 8.85 -10.17 -2.80
N THR A 129 8.49 -11.08 -3.69
CA THR A 129 8.35 -10.76 -5.10
C THR A 129 6.89 -10.37 -5.38
N HIS A 130 6.64 -9.11 -5.72
CA HIS A 130 5.34 -8.63 -6.15
C HIS A 130 5.43 -8.20 -7.62
N ARG A 131 4.54 -8.75 -8.47
CA ARG A 131 4.55 -8.47 -9.92
C ARG A 131 5.97 -8.53 -10.52
N ASN A 132 6.73 -9.56 -10.18
CA ASN A 132 8.11 -9.81 -10.61
C ASN A 132 9.14 -8.74 -10.22
N ILE A 133 8.85 -7.90 -9.22
CA ILE A 133 9.79 -6.94 -8.63
C ILE A 133 10.02 -7.32 -7.17
N PRO A 134 11.27 -7.57 -6.74
CA PRO A 134 11.59 -7.68 -5.32
C PRO A 134 11.17 -6.41 -4.59
N THR A 135 10.32 -6.54 -3.60
CA THR A 135 9.60 -5.43 -2.94
C THR A 135 9.57 -5.70 -1.44
N ALA A 136 9.70 -4.67 -0.61
CA ALA A 136 9.58 -4.82 0.84
C ALA A 136 8.31 -5.61 1.19
N SER A 137 8.42 -6.58 2.09
CA SER A 137 7.25 -7.22 2.67
C SER A 137 6.38 -6.18 3.39
N VAL A 138 5.07 -6.42 3.46
CA VAL A 138 4.15 -5.43 4.02
C VAL A 138 4.53 -5.05 5.46
N SER A 139 4.88 -6.02 6.31
CA SER A 139 5.33 -5.75 7.68
C SER A 139 6.64 -4.95 7.72
N ARG A 140 7.60 -5.25 6.83
CA ARG A 140 8.84 -4.47 6.70
C ARG A 140 8.55 -3.04 6.25
N LEU A 141 7.67 -2.84 5.27
CA LEU A 141 7.24 -1.53 4.81
C LEU A 141 6.63 -0.70 5.95
N LEU A 142 5.75 -1.28 6.78
CA LEU A 142 5.16 -0.58 7.92
C LEU A 142 6.24 -0.10 8.91
N VAL A 143 7.25 -0.93 9.18
CA VAL A 143 8.40 -0.55 10.02
C VAL A 143 9.18 0.62 9.40
N GLU A 144 9.45 0.60 8.10
CA GLU A 144 10.14 1.70 7.41
C GLU A 144 9.34 3.01 7.45
N MET A 145 8.04 2.92 7.21
CA MET A 145 7.19 4.10 7.15
C MET A 145 6.90 4.69 8.52
N ALA A 146 6.98 3.91 9.59
CA ALA A 146 6.79 4.38 10.97
C ALA A 146 7.75 5.50 11.38
N GLY A 147 8.99 5.47 10.89
CA GLY A 147 9.96 6.52 11.13
C GLY A 147 9.81 7.77 10.25
N ARG A 148 8.98 7.70 9.22
CA ARG A 148 8.93 8.72 8.14
C ARG A 148 7.60 9.46 8.05
N TRP A 149 6.50 8.78 8.31
CA TRP A 149 5.16 9.33 8.19
C TRP A 149 4.62 9.73 9.57
N ASP A 150 3.69 10.65 9.59
CA ASP A 150 2.92 10.98 10.78
C ASP A 150 2.02 9.81 11.19
N GLU A 151 1.40 9.92 12.35
CA GLU A 151 0.61 8.85 12.93
C GLU A 151 -0.65 8.55 12.13
N ALA A 152 -1.26 9.58 11.54
CA ALA A 152 -2.48 9.43 10.73
C ALA A 152 -2.21 8.73 9.40
N ALA A 153 -1.16 9.13 8.69
CA ALA A 153 -0.76 8.47 7.44
C ALA A 153 -0.31 7.02 7.68
N LEU A 154 0.38 6.77 8.80
CA LEU A 154 0.80 5.43 9.19
C LEU A 154 -0.41 4.55 9.54
N ALA A 155 -1.40 5.08 10.24
CA ALA A 155 -2.61 4.36 10.59
C ALA A 155 -3.40 3.95 9.32
N LEU A 156 -3.51 4.85 8.35
CA LEU A 156 -4.12 4.54 7.06
C LEU A 156 -3.34 3.44 6.32
N LEU A 157 -2.01 3.51 6.30
CA LEU A 157 -1.19 2.48 5.68
C LEU A 157 -1.37 1.11 6.38
N CYS A 158 -1.45 1.08 7.71
CA CYS A 158 -1.72 -0.12 8.49
C CYS A 158 -3.11 -0.71 8.17
N HIS A 159 -4.11 0.16 8.01
CA HIS A 159 -5.46 -0.23 7.61
C HIS A 159 -5.46 -0.91 6.23
N GLU A 160 -4.90 -0.26 5.21
CA GLU A 160 -4.79 -0.83 3.86
C GLU A 160 -3.99 -2.15 3.85
N ALA A 161 -2.90 -2.20 4.65
CA ALA A 161 -2.09 -3.41 4.80
C ALA A 161 -2.89 -4.58 5.39
N HIS A 162 -3.75 -4.31 6.38
CA HIS A 162 -4.64 -5.34 6.92
C HIS A 162 -5.70 -5.75 5.91
N GLY A 163 -6.41 -4.81 5.31
CA GLY A 163 -7.49 -5.08 4.36
C GLY A 163 -7.03 -5.92 3.17
N ARG A 164 -5.91 -5.52 2.53
CA ARG A 164 -5.42 -6.17 1.30
C ARG A 164 -4.56 -7.40 1.53
N TYR A 165 -3.74 -7.40 2.58
CA TYR A 165 -2.71 -8.43 2.81
C TYR A 165 -2.92 -9.21 4.10
N ARG A 166 -3.99 -8.94 4.86
CA ARG A 166 -4.29 -9.57 6.16
C ARG A 166 -3.13 -9.45 7.14
N THR A 167 -2.40 -8.34 7.06
CA THR A 167 -1.25 -8.08 7.93
C THR A 167 -1.71 -7.98 9.38
N THR A 168 -1.05 -8.71 10.27
CA THR A 168 -1.40 -8.80 11.70
C THR A 168 -0.40 -8.06 12.59
N PRO A 169 -0.78 -7.66 13.81
CA PRO A 169 0.15 -7.11 14.79
C PRO A 169 1.35 -8.03 15.08
N ALA A 170 1.13 -9.34 15.12
CA ALA A 170 2.20 -10.32 15.34
C ALA A 170 3.26 -10.31 14.22
N GLN A 171 2.84 -10.19 12.95
CA GLN A 171 3.76 -10.07 11.82
C GLN A 171 4.57 -8.76 11.87
N VAL A 172 3.94 -7.68 12.30
CA VAL A 172 4.61 -6.38 12.47
C VAL A 172 5.61 -6.44 13.62
N GLU A 173 5.25 -7.05 14.75
CA GLU A 173 6.17 -7.21 15.89
C GLU A 173 7.36 -8.10 15.53
N ALA A 174 7.15 -9.17 14.77
CA ALA A 174 8.24 -10.00 14.26
C ALA A 174 9.18 -9.20 13.32
N ALA A 175 8.65 -8.26 12.54
CA ALA A 175 9.48 -7.37 11.72
C ALA A 175 10.25 -6.36 12.59
N LEU A 176 9.62 -5.78 13.60
CA LEU A 176 10.27 -4.87 14.57
C LEU A 176 11.39 -5.58 15.35
N ALA A 177 11.19 -6.85 15.74
CA ALA A 177 12.20 -7.64 16.42
C ALA A 177 13.46 -7.85 15.57
N ARG A 178 13.31 -7.99 14.24
CA ARG A 178 14.46 -8.05 13.32
C ARG A 178 15.16 -6.70 13.11
N HIS A 179 14.44 -5.59 13.37
CA HIS A 179 14.93 -4.23 13.19
C HIS A 179 14.75 -3.39 14.46
N PRO A 180 15.40 -3.75 15.58
CA PRO A 180 15.13 -3.16 16.90
C PRO A 180 15.45 -1.66 17.00
N THR A 181 16.34 -1.16 16.14
CA THR A 181 16.74 0.26 16.10
C THR A 181 15.90 1.09 15.13
N SER A 182 14.81 0.53 14.56
CA SER A 182 13.97 1.26 13.62
C SER A 182 13.26 2.44 14.29
N PRO A 183 13.38 3.65 13.74
CA PRO A 183 12.69 4.81 14.29
C PRO A 183 11.16 4.63 14.14
N GLY A 184 10.42 5.13 15.14
CA GLY A 184 8.95 5.09 15.13
C GLY A 184 8.34 3.75 15.58
N ALA A 185 9.11 2.79 16.09
CA ALA A 185 8.61 1.50 16.58
C ALA A 185 7.48 1.67 17.62
N ALA A 186 7.65 2.58 18.59
CA ALA A 186 6.63 2.87 19.59
C ALA A 186 5.34 3.44 18.96
N LYS A 187 5.47 4.33 17.97
CA LYS A 187 4.35 4.86 17.19
C LYS A 187 3.62 3.74 16.45
N LEU A 188 4.35 2.87 15.76
CA LEU A 188 3.75 1.75 15.03
C LEU A 188 3.00 0.80 15.97
N ARG A 189 3.55 0.47 17.14
CA ARG A 189 2.87 -0.33 18.15
C ARG A 189 1.58 0.31 18.63
N ARG A 190 1.57 1.63 18.91
CA ARG A 190 0.35 2.35 19.29
C ARG A 190 -0.70 2.28 18.19
N VAL A 191 -0.31 2.54 16.93
CA VAL A 191 -1.20 2.45 15.77
C VAL A 191 -1.80 1.06 15.66
N MET A 192 -0.96 0.02 15.71
CA MET A 192 -1.40 -1.39 15.63
C MET A 192 -2.28 -1.83 16.80
N ALA A 193 -2.08 -1.24 17.98
CA ALA A 193 -2.95 -1.46 19.15
C ALA A 193 -4.29 -0.69 19.09
N GLY A 194 -4.54 0.06 18.00
CA GLY A 194 -5.74 0.90 17.86
C GLY A 194 -5.69 2.17 18.72
N GLY A 195 -4.53 2.52 19.25
CA GLY A 195 -4.30 3.71 20.06
C GLY A 195 -4.04 4.99 19.28
N ALA A 196 -3.89 4.90 17.95
CA ALA A 196 -4.00 6.07 17.10
C ALA A 196 -5.45 6.15 16.63
N PRO A 197 -6.15 7.24 16.82
CA PRO A 197 -7.24 7.52 15.93
C PRO A 197 -6.59 7.61 14.52
N ILE A 198 -6.89 6.75 13.59
CA ILE A 198 -7.05 7.20 12.21
C ILE A 198 -7.92 8.40 12.41
N SER A 199 -7.41 9.61 12.12
CA SER A 199 -8.13 10.78 12.60
C SER A 199 -9.57 10.56 12.21
N LEU A 200 -10.43 10.24 13.18
CA LEU A 200 -11.88 10.29 13.06
C LEU A 200 -12.19 11.56 12.27
N SER A 201 -11.45 12.65 12.53
CA SER A 201 -11.50 13.89 11.78
C SER A 201 -11.31 13.73 10.26
N ARG A 202 -10.54 12.78 9.75
CA ARG A 202 -10.35 12.63 8.29
C ARG A 202 -11.44 11.76 7.66
N LEU A 203 -11.86 10.68 8.33
CA LEU A 203 -12.98 9.88 7.90
C LEU A 203 -14.29 10.67 8.07
N GLU A 204 -14.46 11.37 9.20
CA GLU A 204 -15.55 12.31 9.44
C GLU A 204 -15.56 13.44 8.41
N SER A 205 -14.44 14.10 8.16
CA SER A 205 -14.36 15.16 7.16
C SER A 205 -14.74 14.65 5.76
N ARG A 206 -14.25 13.46 5.38
CA ARG A 206 -14.58 12.87 4.09
C ARG A 206 -16.03 12.42 4.01
N PHE A 207 -16.58 11.88 5.08
CA PHE A 207 -17.98 11.53 5.18
C PHE A 207 -18.88 12.77 5.03
N LEU A 208 -18.58 13.84 5.75
CA LEU A 208 -19.31 15.11 5.65
C LEU A 208 -19.18 15.76 4.26
N GLU A 209 -18.02 15.61 3.62
CA GLU A 209 -17.81 16.05 2.24
C GLU A 209 -18.69 15.26 1.26
N ARG A 210 -18.78 13.93 1.42
CA ARG A 210 -19.68 13.08 0.63
C ARG A 210 -21.16 13.45 0.79
N LEU A 211 -21.59 13.76 2.00
CA LEU A 211 -22.95 14.24 2.24
C LEU A 211 -23.21 15.55 1.49
N ARG A 212 -22.28 16.52 1.56
CA ARG A 212 -22.41 17.79 0.84
C ARG A 212 -22.43 17.61 -0.68
N GLU A 213 -21.50 16.80 -1.21
CA GLU A 213 -21.42 16.47 -2.64
C GLU A 213 -22.74 15.84 -3.15
N SER A 214 -23.44 15.10 -2.30
CA SER A 214 -24.68 14.40 -2.62
C SER A 214 -25.95 15.17 -2.25
N GLY A 215 -25.84 16.39 -1.73
CA GLY A 215 -26.98 17.21 -1.33
C GLY A 215 -27.75 16.65 -0.12
N LEU A 216 -27.15 15.78 0.68
CA LEU A 216 -27.76 15.20 1.87
C LEU A 216 -27.62 16.14 3.08
N PRO A 217 -28.61 16.15 4.00
CA PRO A 217 -28.52 16.96 5.21
C PRO A 217 -27.32 16.56 6.08
N LEU A 218 -26.61 17.54 6.59
CA LEU A 218 -25.51 17.33 7.51
C LEU A 218 -26.03 16.92 8.88
N PRO A 219 -25.24 16.13 9.67
CA PRO A 219 -25.66 15.76 11.04
C PRO A 219 -25.78 17.00 11.91
N ALA A 220 -26.84 17.05 12.71
CA ALA A 220 -27.04 18.09 13.70
C ALA A 220 -26.05 17.96 14.89
N GLU A 221 -25.61 16.74 15.17
CA GLU A 221 -24.66 16.46 16.25
C GLU A 221 -23.47 15.67 15.69
N THR A 222 -22.25 16.13 15.99
CA THR A 222 -21.01 15.43 15.67
C THR A 222 -20.15 15.27 16.92
N ASN A 223 -19.58 14.09 17.12
CA ASN A 223 -18.74 13.74 18.26
C ASN A 223 -19.33 14.15 19.62
N ARG A 224 -20.60 13.87 19.83
CA ARG A 224 -21.35 14.23 21.04
C ARG A 224 -21.68 13.01 21.89
N PRO A 225 -21.79 13.17 23.23
CA PRO A 225 -22.28 12.13 24.09
C PRO A 225 -23.72 11.73 23.72
N ALA A 226 -23.98 10.45 23.56
CA ALA A 226 -25.29 9.89 23.36
C ALA A 226 -25.42 8.60 24.19
N GLY A 227 -25.88 8.72 25.43
CA GLY A 227 -25.82 7.66 26.44
C GLY A 227 -24.43 7.53 27.04
N SER A 228 -23.93 6.31 27.15
CA SER A 228 -22.61 5.99 27.72
C SER A 228 -21.45 6.21 26.71
N PHE A 229 -21.75 6.52 25.43
CA PHE A 229 -20.77 6.64 24.36
C PHE A 229 -20.86 7.97 23.63
N HIS A 230 -19.80 8.36 22.96
CA HIS A 230 -19.82 9.41 21.95
C HIS A 230 -20.23 8.80 20.62
N VAL A 231 -21.09 9.50 19.87
CA VAL A 231 -21.49 9.13 18.50
C VAL A 231 -20.80 10.06 17.51
N ASP A 232 -20.35 9.51 16.39
CA ASP A 232 -19.61 10.30 15.40
C ASP A 232 -20.53 11.28 14.67
N CYS A 233 -21.71 10.82 14.23
CA CYS A 233 -22.72 11.65 13.58
C CYS A 233 -24.12 11.25 14.02
N ARG A 234 -25.01 12.25 14.25
CA ARG A 234 -26.40 11.99 14.63
C ARG A 234 -27.35 13.00 14.00
N TRP A 235 -28.48 12.48 13.51
CA TRP A 235 -29.65 13.24 13.06
C TRP A 235 -30.85 12.91 13.99
N PRO A 236 -31.07 13.69 15.03
CA PRO A 236 -32.17 13.42 15.97
C PRO A 236 -33.55 13.42 15.32
N GLU A 237 -33.79 14.31 14.37
CA GLU A 237 -35.05 14.44 13.63
C GLU A 237 -35.35 13.19 12.79
N HIS A 238 -34.31 12.54 12.25
CA HIS A 238 -34.42 11.30 11.48
C HIS A 238 -34.20 10.04 12.34
N ARG A 239 -33.99 10.19 13.65
CA ARG A 239 -33.66 9.09 14.57
C ARG A 239 -32.54 8.21 14.02
N LEU A 240 -31.49 8.84 13.50
CA LEU A 240 -30.36 8.17 12.88
C LEU A 240 -29.08 8.51 13.62
N THR A 241 -28.34 7.46 14.00
CA THR A 241 -26.97 7.51 14.50
C THR A 241 -26.05 6.78 13.53
N VAL A 242 -24.97 7.44 13.12
CA VAL A 242 -23.94 6.87 12.28
C VAL A 242 -22.62 6.86 13.04
N GLU A 243 -22.00 5.70 13.09
CA GLU A 243 -20.63 5.48 13.57
C GLU A 243 -19.71 5.32 12.37
N LEU A 244 -18.60 6.03 12.40
CA LEU A 244 -17.59 5.97 11.38
C LEU A 244 -16.43 5.09 11.89
N ASP A 245 -16.41 3.84 11.45
CA ASP A 245 -15.43 2.88 11.93
C ASP A 245 -14.12 3.02 11.16
N SER A 246 -13.16 3.68 11.80
CA SER A 246 -11.78 3.49 11.45
C SER A 246 -11.38 2.12 11.99
N TYR A 247 -11.23 1.15 11.11
CA TYR A 247 -10.93 -0.25 11.40
C TYR A 247 -9.99 -0.41 12.61
N ARG A 248 -10.53 -0.90 13.71
CA ARG A 248 -9.74 -1.31 14.87
C ARG A 248 -9.25 -2.74 14.63
N PHE A 249 -7.95 -2.98 14.73
CA PHE A 249 -7.32 -4.30 14.67
C PHE A 249 -7.78 -5.28 15.76
N HIS A 250 -8.92 -5.02 16.40
CA HIS A 250 -9.42 -5.78 17.52
C HIS A 250 -10.51 -6.76 17.10
N ASN A 251 -10.10 -7.94 16.69
CA ASN A 251 -10.93 -9.14 16.77
C ASN A 251 -10.91 -9.70 18.20
N SER A 252 -11.09 -8.84 19.22
CA SER A 252 -11.18 -9.28 20.60
C SER A 252 -12.64 -9.37 21.05
N ARG A 253 -12.96 -10.35 21.91
CA ARG A 253 -14.29 -10.47 22.55
C ARG A 253 -14.77 -9.15 23.16
N HIS A 254 -13.84 -8.30 23.61
CA HIS A 254 -14.13 -7.01 24.24
C HIS A 254 -14.60 -5.93 23.26
N SER A 255 -14.13 -5.93 22.02
CA SER A 255 -14.61 -4.98 21.01
C SER A 255 -16.03 -5.35 20.57
N TRP A 256 -16.30 -6.64 20.40
CA TRP A 256 -17.61 -7.15 20.01
C TRP A 256 -18.70 -6.88 21.05
N GLN A 257 -18.36 -6.94 22.35
CA GLN A 257 -19.28 -6.59 23.43
C GLN A 257 -19.60 -5.10 23.48
N ARG A 258 -18.61 -4.23 23.24
CA ARG A 258 -18.81 -2.77 23.19
C ARG A 258 -19.66 -2.35 21.99
N ASP A 259 -19.46 -2.97 20.86
CA ASP A 259 -20.23 -2.69 19.64
C ASP A 259 -21.71 -3.04 19.82
N ARG A 260 -22.00 -4.19 20.41
CA ARG A 260 -23.37 -4.58 20.77
C ARG A 260 -24.01 -3.65 21.79
N LEU A 261 -23.22 -3.10 22.71
CA LEU A 261 -23.75 -2.18 23.71
C LEU A 261 -24.13 -0.84 23.07
N ARG A 262 -23.31 -0.32 22.15
CA ARG A 262 -23.62 0.89 21.37
C ARG A 262 -24.90 0.73 20.54
N GLU A 263 -25.04 -0.38 19.86
CA GLU A 263 -26.23 -0.71 19.06
C GLU A 263 -27.48 -0.78 19.95
N ARG A 264 -27.39 -1.43 21.13
CA ARG A 264 -28.50 -1.49 22.10
C ARG A 264 -28.87 -0.12 22.64
N GLU A 265 -27.89 0.75 22.93
CA GLU A 265 -28.19 2.10 23.41
C GLU A 265 -28.81 2.98 22.29
N ALA A 266 -28.38 2.83 21.06
CA ALA A 266 -29.01 3.50 19.91
C ALA A 266 -30.47 3.04 19.77
N PHE A 267 -30.72 1.73 19.85
CA PHE A 267 -32.04 1.16 19.79
C PHE A 267 -32.92 1.63 20.98
N ALA A 268 -32.38 1.70 22.19
CA ALA A 268 -33.12 2.20 23.38
C ALA A 268 -33.51 3.67 23.24
N ARG A 269 -32.76 4.47 22.46
CA ARG A 269 -33.12 5.86 22.13
C ARG A 269 -34.12 5.95 20.97
N GLY A 270 -34.44 4.83 20.31
CA GLY A 270 -35.25 4.78 19.11
C GLY A 270 -34.50 5.22 17.85
N ASP A 271 -33.17 5.30 17.90
CA ASP A 271 -32.33 5.65 16.76
C ASP A 271 -32.05 4.39 15.92
N GLN A 272 -32.11 4.53 14.61
CA GLN A 272 -31.53 3.57 13.69
C GLN A 272 -30.01 3.73 13.75
N HIS A 273 -29.29 2.63 13.90
CA HIS A 273 -27.84 2.64 13.99
C HIS A 273 -27.22 2.16 12.67
N ARG A 274 -26.28 2.94 12.13
CA ARG A 274 -25.51 2.58 10.96
C ARG A 274 -24.03 2.71 11.30
N ARG A 275 -23.24 1.88 10.63
CA ARG A 275 -21.78 1.91 10.73
C ARG A 275 -21.21 1.88 9.34
N TYR A 276 -20.34 2.84 9.04
CA TYR A 276 -19.63 2.90 7.77
C TYR A 276 -18.13 2.87 7.99
N THR A 277 -17.46 2.07 7.17
CA THR A 277 -16.02 1.91 7.20
C THR A 277 -15.34 2.93 6.30
N TRP A 278 -14.01 2.97 6.33
CA TRP A 278 -13.23 3.76 5.38
C TRP A 278 -13.54 3.39 3.93
N GLU A 279 -13.72 2.09 3.64
CA GLU A 279 -14.05 1.58 2.30
C GLU A 279 -15.42 2.11 1.82
N ASP A 280 -16.42 2.08 2.69
CA ASP A 280 -17.76 2.60 2.41
C ASP A 280 -17.75 4.10 2.10
N VAL A 281 -16.91 4.89 2.75
CA VAL A 281 -16.85 6.35 2.56
C VAL A 281 -15.97 6.76 1.40
N ASN A 282 -14.86 6.06 1.16
CA ASN A 282 -13.83 6.50 0.21
C ASN A 282 -13.78 5.69 -1.09
N ASP A 283 -13.88 4.36 -1.01
CA ASP A 283 -13.60 3.50 -2.15
C ASP A 283 -14.87 3.22 -2.98
N ASP A 284 -16.00 2.91 -2.35
CA ASP A 284 -17.29 2.78 -3.02
C ASP A 284 -18.45 3.38 -2.21
N PRO A 285 -18.64 4.70 -2.24
CA PRO A 285 -19.65 5.37 -1.44
C PRO A 285 -21.11 5.17 -1.92
N ARG A 286 -21.33 4.50 -3.05
CA ARG A 286 -22.64 4.38 -3.68
C ARG A 286 -23.69 3.70 -2.81
N LEU A 287 -23.31 2.60 -2.12
CA LEU A 287 -24.24 1.87 -1.25
C LEU A 287 -24.57 2.69 -0.01
N MET A 288 -23.58 3.24 0.65
CA MET A 288 -23.72 4.13 1.80
C MET A 288 -24.64 5.33 1.47
N LEU A 289 -24.37 6.03 0.36
CA LEU A 289 -25.16 7.20 -0.03
C LEU A 289 -26.61 6.82 -0.36
N ARG A 290 -26.84 5.70 -1.05
CA ARG A 290 -28.20 5.22 -1.35
C ARG A 290 -28.98 4.91 -0.06
N GLU A 291 -28.33 4.28 0.90
CA GLU A 291 -28.94 3.99 2.18
C GLU A 291 -29.27 5.27 2.95
N LEU A 292 -28.34 6.24 2.97
CA LEU A 292 -28.56 7.53 3.65
C LEU A 292 -29.64 8.37 2.96
N VAL A 293 -29.77 8.33 1.63
CA VAL A 293 -30.89 8.94 0.91
C VAL A 293 -32.23 8.40 1.42
N GLY A 294 -32.36 7.07 1.54
CA GLY A 294 -33.57 6.44 2.07
C GLY A 294 -33.87 6.76 3.55
N LEU A 295 -32.84 7.08 4.35
CA LEU A 295 -32.99 7.37 5.76
C LEU A 295 -33.18 8.86 6.09
N LEU A 296 -32.71 9.75 5.25
CA LEU A 296 -32.68 11.20 5.48
C LEU A 296 -33.65 11.99 4.61
N LEU A 297 -34.18 11.41 3.53
CA LEU A 297 -35.10 12.08 2.60
C LEU A 297 -36.47 11.38 2.49
N SER A 298 -36.69 10.32 3.32
CA SER A 298 -37.99 9.62 3.39
C SER A 298 -38.98 10.26 4.36
#